data_3b272af0ccd424ae4f49a7fd6a046bea
#
_entry.id   3b272af0ccd424ae4f49a7fd6a046bea
#
_cell.length_a   1.000
_cell.length_b   1.000
_cell.length_c   1.000
_cell.angle_alpha   90.00
_cell.angle_beta   90.00
_cell.angle_gamma   90.00
#
_symmetry.space_group_name_H-M   'P 1'
#
loop_
_entity.id
_entity.type
_entity.pdbx_description
1 polymer ?
#
loop_
_entity_poly.entity_id
_entity_poly.type
_entity_poly.pdbx_seq_one_letter_code
_entity_poly.pdbx_strand_id
1 'polypeptide(L)'
;MEGVIFITDEIITDILNIELKDLEDFSSYSKDGILYHDFTLKRRETSCPNCGSYSCNIKEYKVRKIKHSAYNQRNCVLLYHARRFVCKDCGRTFYEPNPFVATEHSISKLTIINVLNELKEYNSTFSSAAKHNNISSTQAEAIFDDYVNIPRQTLPRVICIDEIYSKTSRKNKYSCLLLDFETSNLIDVIINRRKTTLLNYFEKIPKSERENVEYVSMDLYETYRSVVKLRLPKAKVCADPFHVIKNYNEALDKVRKCVMNKFPKKSVEYYLLKKFNWTLFKDEVRENESKWNKKLHRYINYPQILDLILGISDELRTAYYLKSDYVYFNKHSNLENAENDLWKHIEEMKKSNIQEILKLKKTLINWSQEIINSFTFIDGRRITNGIMESKNGIAKEIKNNAKGYKNFLRYRNRCLCLLYTSPSPRDGLLSR
;
A
#
# COMPACT_ATOMS: atom_id res chain seq x y z
N MET A 1 -7.26 39.79 27.49
CA MET A 1 -7.96 40.58 26.46
C MET A 1 -8.65 39.59 25.54
N GLU A 2 -9.96 39.51 25.62
CA GLU A 2 -10.78 38.76 24.67
C GLU A 2 -10.86 39.60 23.39
N GLY A 3 -10.16 39.14 22.36
CA GLY A 3 -10.17 39.81 21.06
C GLY A 3 -11.39 39.36 20.25
N VAL A 4 -12.27 40.28 19.90
CA VAL A 4 -13.31 40.01 18.89
C VAL A 4 -12.64 39.85 17.54
N ILE A 5 -12.87 38.67 16.90
CA ILE A 5 -12.33 38.41 15.57
C ILE A 5 -13.41 38.74 14.55
N PHE A 6 -13.13 39.73 13.67
CA PHE A 6 -14.00 40.02 12.53
C PHE A 6 -13.80 38.90 11.48
N ILE A 7 -14.85 38.13 11.22
CA ILE A 7 -14.86 37.07 10.20
C ILE A 7 -15.83 37.53 9.11
N THR A 8 -15.41 37.42 7.84
CA THR A 8 -16.30 37.73 6.70
C THR A 8 -17.38 36.68 6.54
N ASP A 9 -18.49 37.07 5.94
CA ASP A 9 -19.66 36.23 5.69
C ASP A 9 -19.31 34.93 4.96
N GLU A 10 -18.40 35.00 3.99
CA GLU A 10 -17.88 33.85 3.25
C GLU A 10 -17.17 32.84 4.17
N ILE A 11 -16.36 33.33 5.10
CA ILE A 11 -15.66 32.47 6.07
C ILE A 11 -16.62 31.80 7.02
N ILE A 12 -17.70 32.47 7.43
CA ILE A 12 -18.74 31.87 8.31
C ILE A 12 -19.44 30.72 7.57
N THR A 13 -19.81 30.92 6.31
CA THR A 13 -20.46 29.88 5.50
C THR A 13 -19.54 28.68 5.32
N ASP A 14 -18.25 28.87 5.07
CA ASP A 14 -17.27 27.81 4.92
C ASP A 14 -17.04 27.01 6.22
N ILE A 15 -16.90 27.70 7.37
CA ILE A 15 -16.71 27.07 8.68
C ILE A 15 -17.92 26.26 9.09
N LEU A 16 -19.14 26.79 8.93
CA LEU A 16 -20.37 26.15 9.39
C LEU A 16 -21.00 25.26 8.32
N ASN A 17 -20.64 25.42 7.06
CA ASN A 17 -21.28 24.80 5.90
C ASN A 17 -22.82 25.03 5.90
N ILE A 18 -23.22 26.28 6.13
CA ILE A 18 -24.62 26.74 6.08
C ILE A 18 -24.68 28.09 5.39
N GLU A 19 -25.85 28.45 4.86
CA GLU A 19 -26.06 29.77 4.30
C GLU A 19 -26.27 30.81 5.41
N LEU A 20 -25.75 32.02 5.25
CA LEU A 20 -25.92 33.10 6.21
C LEU A 20 -27.38 33.45 6.51
N LYS A 21 -28.24 33.29 5.49
CA LYS A 21 -29.69 33.51 5.69
C LYS A 21 -30.32 32.58 6.73
N ASP A 22 -29.66 31.44 7.05
CA ASP A 22 -30.12 30.46 8.06
C ASP A 22 -29.63 30.79 9.49
N LEU A 23 -28.71 31.77 9.64
CA LEU A 23 -28.24 32.23 10.94
C LEU A 23 -29.18 33.29 11.51
N GLU A 24 -29.52 33.14 12.79
CA GLU A 24 -30.21 34.16 13.58
C GLU A 24 -29.24 35.05 14.32
N ASP A 25 -28.21 34.44 14.92
CA ASP A 25 -27.15 35.14 15.65
C ASP A 25 -25.83 34.38 15.47
N PHE A 26 -24.70 35.12 15.46
CA PHE A 26 -23.36 34.57 15.34
C PHE A 26 -22.33 35.48 16.00
N SER A 27 -21.49 34.90 16.84
CA SER A 27 -20.31 35.55 17.39
C SER A 27 -19.10 34.62 17.36
N SER A 28 -17.91 35.19 17.25
CA SER A 28 -16.67 34.46 17.27
C SER A 28 -15.67 35.13 18.21
N TYR A 29 -15.10 34.35 19.13
CA TYR A 29 -14.14 34.82 20.12
C TYR A 29 -13.09 33.78 20.45
N SER A 30 -11.95 34.20 20.97
CA SER A 30 -10.87 33.34 21.42
C SER A 30 -10.73 33.40 22.93
N LYS A 31 -10.73 32.21 23.57
CA LYS A 31 -10.52 32.05 25.02
C LYS A 31 -9.58 30.88 25.26
N ASP A 32 -8.54 31.08 26.09
CA ASP A 32 -7.55 30.05 26.46
C ASP A 32 -6.90 29.37 25.24
N GLY A 33 -6.70 30.09 24.15
CA GLY A 33 -6.13 29.57 22.90
C GLY A 33 -7.10 28.75 22.03
N ILE A 34 -8.36 28.64 22.46
CA ILE A 34 -9.44 27.95 21.74
C ILE A 34 -10.32 29.00 21.06
N LEU A 35 -10.66 28.75 19.79
CA LEU A 35 -11.59 29.54 19.01
C LEU A 35 -13.02 28.99 19.24
N TYR A 36 -13.92 29.87 19.64
CA TYR A 36 -15.32 29.54 19.82
C TYR A 36 -16.15 30.25 18.76
N HIS A 37 -17.02 29.51 18.09
CA HIS A 37 -18.09 30.05 17.24
C HIS A 37 -19.41 29.78 17.95
N ASP A 38 -20.04 30.86 18.42
CA ASP A 38 -21.28 30.82 19.21
C ASP A 38 -22.41 31.34 18.33
N PHE A 39 -23.47 30.52 18.13
CA PHE A 39 -24.50 30.86 17.17
C PHE A 39 -25.82 30.15 17.40
N THR A 40 -26.87 30.76 16.82
CA THR A 40 -28.24 30.28 16.78
C THR A 40 -28.72 30.23 15.34
N LEU A 41 -29.44 29.19 14.96
CA LEU A 41 -30.04 29.09 13.61
C LEU A 41 -31.43 29.76 13.64
N LYS A 42 -31.89 30.30 12.52
CA LYS A 42 -33.25 30.74 12.34
C LYS A 42 -34.23 29.59 12.60
N ARG A 43 -35.33 29.90 13.21
CA ARG A 43 -36.38 28.93 13.51
C ARG A 43 -36.95 28.39 12.18
N ARG A 44 -36.96 27.06 12.04
CA ARG A 44 -37.69 26.35 11.00
C ARG A 44 -38.96 25.74 11.53
N GLU A 45 -39.95 25.53 10.65
CA GLU A 45 -41.11 24.74 10.99
C GLU A 45 -40.67 23.34 11.44
N THR A 46 -41.20 22.91 12.57
CA THR A 46 -40.79 21.63 13.17
C THR A 46 -42.02 20.89 13.66
N SER A 47 -42.21 19.67 13.17
CA SER A 47 -43.28 18.79 13.62
C SER A 47 -42.85 17.96 14.84
N CYS A 48 -43.77 17.67 15.72
CA CYS A 48 -43.53 16.76 16.82
C CYS A 48 -43.23 15.33 16.34
N PRO A 49 -42.09 14.73 16.69
CA PRO A 49 -41.72 13.38 16.22
C PRO A 49 -42.63 12.27 16.79
N ASN A 50 -43.50 12.60 17.78
CA ASN A 50 -44.41 11.64 18.39
C ASN A 50 -45.79 11.64 17.75
N CYS A 51 -46.40 12.83 17.51
CA CYS A 51 -47.78 12.94 17.02
C CYS A 51 -47.89 13.69 15.69
N GLY A 52 -46.79 14.15 15.10
CA GLY A 52 -46.79 14.88 13.81
C GLY A 52 -47.28 16.32 13.87
N SER A 53 -47.78 16.81 15.05
CA SER A 53 -48.30 18.15 15.18
C SER A 53 -47.25 19.24 15.03
N TYR A 54 -47.56 20.32 14.31
CA TYR A 54 -46.75 21.51 14.19
C TYR A 54 -46.95 22.52 15.32
N SER A 55 -47.93 22.26 16.24
CA SER A 55 -48.25 23.13 17.39
C SER A 55 -47.21 22.95 18.50
N CYS A 56 -46.00 23.51 18.28
CA CYS A 56 -44.88 23.35 19.21
C CYS A 56 -44.35 24.70 19.68
N ASN A 57 -44.20 24.85 21.02
CA ASN A 57 -43.56 26.02 21.63
C ASN A 57 -42.10 25.73 21.99
N ILE A 58 -41.25 26.77 21.93
CA ILE A 58 -39.88 26.69 22.46
C ILE A 58 -39.99 26.64 24.00
N LYS A 59 -39.41 25.60 24.60
CA LYS A 59 -39.34 25.44 26.06
C LYS A 59 -38.08 26.11 26.63
N GLU A 60 -36.96 25.88 25.99
CA GLU A 60 -35.64 26.37 26.40
C GLU A 60 -34.62 26.28 25.24
N TYR A 61 -33.50 26.96 25.40
CA TYR A 61 -32.30 26.78 24.56
C TYR A 61 -31.26 25.99 25.33
N LYS A 62 -30.59 25.05 24.65
CA LYS A 62 -29.49 24.26 25.21
C LYS A 62 -28.25 24.36 24.35
N VAL A 63 -27.18 24.84 24.97
CA VAL A 63 -25.88 24.95 24.26
C VAL A 63 -25.32 23.56 24.02
N ARG A 64 -25.09 23.23 22.77
CA ARG A 64 -24.40 22.02 22.29
C ARG A 64 -22.99 22.37 21.96
N LYS A 65 -22.02 21.83 22.72
CA LYS A 65 -20.59 21.95 22.41
C LYS A 65 -20.18 20.88 21.39
N ILE A 66 -19.69 21.31 20.23
CA ILE A 66 -19.33 20.44 19.13
C ILE A 66 -17.85 20.68 18.81
N LYS A 67 -17.03 19.65 18.86
CA LYS A 67 -15.64 19.75 18.41
C LYS A 67 -15.60 19.98 16.91
N HIS A 68 -14.76 20.93 16.50
CA HIS A 68 -14.58 21.30 15.11
C HIS A 68 -13.09 21.27 14.73
N SER A 69 -12.80 21.10 13.44
CA SER A 69 -11.43 21.12 12.92
C SER A 69 -10.68 22.37 13.35
N ALA A 70 -9.38 22.23 13.59
CA ALA A 70 -8.56 23.37 13.94
C ALA A 70 -8.59 24.42 12.81
N TYR A 71 -8.74 25.67 13.17
CA TYR A 71 -8.67 26.78 12.26
C TYR A 71 -7.48 27.67 12.62
N ASN A 72 -6.63 27.96 11.64
CA ASN A 72 -5.44 28.79 11.85
C ASN A 72 -4.57 28.32 13.04
N GLN A 73 -4.33 27.00 13.13
CA GLN A 73 -3.59 26.32 14.20
C GLN A 73 -4.21 26.41 15.61
N ARG A 74 -5.42 26.91 15.74
CA ARG A 74 -6.18 26.95 16.99
C ARG A 74 -7.26 25.87 17.01
N ASN A 75 -7.42 25.24 18.14
CA ASN A 75 -8.56 24.34 18.36
C ASN A 75 -9.86 25.13 18.23
N CYS A 76 -10.85 24.55 17.56
CA CYS A 76 -12.13 25.20 17.34
C CYS A 76 -13.27 24.40 17.98
N VAL A 77 -14.23 25.13 18.57
CA VAL A 77 -15.44 24.57 19.18
C VAL A 77 -16.65 25.38 18.70
N LEU A 78 -17.66 24.67 18.21
CA LEU A 78 -18.95 25.26 17.90
C LEU A 78 -19.84 25.19 19.14
N LEU A 79 -20.43 26.33 19.51
CA LEU A 79 -21.43 26.47 20.56
C LEU A 79 -22.79 26.73 19.89
N TYR A 80 -23.50 25.65 19.61
CA TYR A 80 -24.78 25.70 18.95
C TYR A 80 -25.91 25.77 19.99
N HIS A 81 -26.73 26.86 19.98
CA HIS A 81 -27.89 27.04 20.82
C HIS A 81 -29.09 26.29 20.23
N ALA A 82 -29.20 25.01 20.52
CA ALA A 82 -30.28 24.15 20.04
C ALA A 82 -31.57 24.41 20.81
N ARG A 83 -32.68 24.57 20.09
CA ARG A 83 -34.03 24.73 20.71
C ARG A 83 -34.54 23.39 21.19
N ARG A 84 -35.12 23.42 22.40
CA ARG A 84 -35.96 22.33 22.92
C ARG A 84 -37.42 22.75 22.84
N PHE A 85 -38.21 21.96 22.15
CA PHE A 85 -39.62 22.19 21.96
C PHE A 85 -40.48 21.41 22.95
N VAL A 86 -41.68 21.90 23.22
CA VAL A 86 -42.78 21.17 23.84
C VAL A 86 -43.97 21.18 22.89
N CYS A 87 -44.49 20.01 22.57
CA CYS A 87 -45.70 19.86 21.76
C CYS A 87 -46.93 20.21 22.61
N LYS A 88 -47.81 21.09 22.11
CA LYS A 88 -49.04 21.48 22.80
C LYS A 88 -50.07 20.34 22.83
N ASP A 89 -50.08 19.50 21.83
CA ASP A 89 -51.11 18.46 21.66
C ASP A 89 -50.81 17.19 22.47
N CYS A 90 -49.53 16.76 22.53
CA CYS A 90 -49.20 15.55 23.29
C CYS A 90 -48.27 15.77 24.48
N GLY A 91 -47.85 17.01 24.78
CA GLY A 91 -47.00 17.37 25.90
C GLY A 91 -45.54 16.90 25.79
N ARG A 92 -45.19 16.15 24.78
CA ARG A 92 -43.84 15.61 24.63
C ARG A 92 -42.81 16.69 24.30
N THR A 93 -41.63 16.58 24.89
CA THR A 93 -40.50 17.49 24.60
C THR A 93 -39.47 16.81 23.69
N PHE A 94 -38.92 17.58 22.78
CA PHE A 94 -37.90 17.13 21.84
C PHE A 94 -36.96 18.27 21.44
N TYR A 95 -35.78 17.93 20.94
CA TYR A 95 -34.85 18.91 20.40
C TYR A 95 -35.01 19.07 18.88
N GLU A 96 -34.69 20.25 18.36
CA GLU A 96 -34.56 20.43 16.94
C GLU A 96 -33.42 19.56 16.39
N PRO A 97 -33.49 19.11 15.13
CA PRO A 97 -32.39 18.39 14.49
C PRO A 97 -31.09 19.20 14.52
N ASN A 98 -29.99 18.55 14.87
CA ASN A 98 -28.67 19.16 14.83
C ASN A 98 -28.02 18.90 13.46
N PRO A 99 -27.85 19.92 12.57
CA PRO A 99 -27.30 19.70 11.24
C PRO A 99 -25.78 19.50 11.22
N PHE A 100 -25.07 19.88 12.31
CA PHE A 100 -23.61 19.91 12.37
C PHE A 100 -22.97 18.60 12.76
N VAL A 101 -23.70 17.69 13.37
CA VAL A 101 -23.18 16.41 13.85
C VAL A 101 -23.92 15.24 13.19
N ALA A 102 -23.25 14.12 13.06
CA ALA A 102 -23.92 12.85 12.81
C ALA A 102 -24.62 12.39 14.10
N THR A 103 -25.62 11.52 13.97
CA THR A 103 -26.35 10.98 15.13
C THR A 103 -25.36 10.40 16.16
N GLU A 104 -25.54 10.80 17.42
CA GLU A 104 -24.72 10.36 18.58
C GLU A 104 -23.27 10.86 18.64
N HIS A 105 -22.85 11.76 17.75
CA HIS A 105 -21.51 12.34 17.77
C HIS A 105 -21.44 13.73 18.43
N SER A 106 -20.28 14.05 19.01
CA SER A 106 -19.92 15.40 19.49
C SER A 106 -18.88 16.09 18.60
N ILE A 107 -18.63 15.53 17.42
CA ILE A 107 -17.65 16.00 16.43
C ILE A 107 -18.43 16.46 15.20
N SER A 108 -18.06 17.59 14.61
CA SER A 108 -18.75 18.12 13.44
C SER A 108 -18.55 17.22 12.21
N LYS A 109 -19.56 17.18 11.33
CA LYS A 109 -19.49 16.46 10.05
C LYS A 109 -18.30 16.93 9.19
N LEU A 110 -18.00 18.22 9.20
CA LEU A 110 -16.84 18.77 8.48
C LEU A 110 -15.52 18.24 9.05
N THR A 111 -15.41 18.10 10.38
CA THR A 111 -14.24 17.48 11.00
C THR A 111 -14.08 16.02 10.55
N ILE A 112 -15.17 15.26 10.47
CA ILE A 112 -15.13 13.89 9.96
C ILE A 112 -14.61 13.87 8.53
N ILE A 113 -15.15 14.72 7.65
CA ILE A 113 -14.74 14.85 6.25
C ILE A 113 -13.25 15.23 6.14
N ASN A 114 -12.80 16.23 6.94
CA ASN A 114 -11.41 16.67 6.92
C ASN A 114 -10.44 15.57 7.35
N VAL A 115 -10.77 14.84 8.42
CA VAL A 115 -9.98 13.66 8.87
C VAL A 115 -9.88 12.61 7.77
N LEU A 116 -11.01 12.27 7.12
CA LEU A 116 -11.02 11.29 6.05
C LEU A 116 -10.24 11.76 4.82
N ASN A 117 -10.33 13.05 4.46
CA ASN A 117 -9.58 13.62 3.35
C ASN A 117 -8.07 13.63 3.65
N GLU A 118 -7.65 14.03 4.85
CA GLU A 118 -6.25 14.00 5.25
C GLU A 118 -5.69 12.57 5.25
N LEU A 119 -6.49 11.61 5.68
CA LEU A 119 -6.11 10.20 5.63
C LEU A 119 -6.05 9.61 4.20
N LYS A 120 -6.37 10.34 3.15
CA LYS A 120 -6.09 9.95 1.76
C LYS A 120 -4.64 10.21 1.34
N GLU A 121 -3.90 11.01 2.12
CA GLU A 121 -2.48 11.25 1.85
C GLU A 121 -1.63 10.12 2.45
N TYR A 122 -0.68 9.55 1.66
CA TYR A 122 0.12 8.39 2.09
C TYR A 122 1.08 8.69 3.25
N ASN A 123 1.49 9.96 3.41
CA ASN A 123 2.34 10.43 4.50
C ASN A 123 1.57 10.79 5.78
N SER A 124 0.25 10.87 5.72
CA SER A 124 -0.61 11.15 6.88
C SER A 124 -0.81 9.94 7.78
N THR A 125 -0.91 10.21 9.08
CA THR A 125 -1.18 9.23 10.13
C THR A 125 -2.42 9.60 10.91
N PHE A 126 -3.02 8.64 11.65
CA PHE A 126 -4.12 8.95 12.56
C PHE A 126 -3.76 10.01 13.59
N SER A 127 -2.49 10.04 14.03
CA SER A 127 -2.00 11.02 15.00
C SER A 127 -1.87 12.41 14.38
N SER A 128 -1.37 12.54 13.14
CA SER A 128 -1.31 13.85 12.47
C SER A 128 -2.70 14.37 12.14
N ALA A 129 -3.56 13.54 11.57
CA ALA A 129 -4.94 13.92 11.24
C ALA A 129 -5.72 14.34 12.50
N ALA A 130 -5.54 13.62 13.62
CA ALA A 130 -6.15 13.97 14.89
C ALA A 130 -5.69 15.35 15.39
N LYS A 131 -4.37 15.62 15.33
CA LYS A 131 -3.78 16.90 15.77
C LYS A 131 -4.32 18.09 14.94
N HIS A 132 -4.37 17.95 13.62
CA HIS A 132 -4.85 19.01 12.73
C HIS A 132 -6.35 19.27 12.86
N ASN A 133 -7.10 18.27 13.32
CA ASN A 133 -8.56 18.32 13.41
C ASN A 133 -9.10 18.43 14.84
N ASN A 134 -8.27 18.78 15.83
CA ASN A 134 -8.68 18.99 17.23
C ASN A 134 -9.41 17.79 17.86
N ILE A 135 -8.99 16.56 17.52
CA ILE A 135 -9.53 15.33 18.08
C ILE A 135 -8.40 14.43 18.60
N SER A 136 -8.74 13.37 19.33
CA SER A 136 -7.76 12.36 19.73
C SER A 136 -7.47 11.38 18.60
N SER A 137 -6.29 10.76 18.64
CA SER A 137 -5.94 9.68 17.68
C SER A 137 -6.96 8.54 17.69
N THR A 138 -7.49 8.19 18.87
CA THR A 138 -8.54 7.17 19.00
C THR A 138 -9.83 7.59 18.29
N GLN A 139 -10.20 8.89 18.35
CA GLN A 139 -11.36 9.39 17.62
C GLN A 139 -11.12 9.38 16.10
N ALA A 140 -9.91 9.73 15.64
CA ALA A 140 -9.57 9.63 14.22
C ALA A 140 -9.60 8.18 13.73
N GLU A 141 -9.13 7.23 14.55
CA GLU A 141 -9.22 5.80 14.27
C GLU A 141 -10.67 5.31 14.20
N ALA A 142 -11.53 5.72 15.14
CA ALA A 142 -12.95 5.38 15.15
C ALA A 142 -13.67 5.94 13.91
N ILE A 143 -13.44 7.22 13.58
CA ILE A 143 -13.98 7.82 12.35
C ILE A 143 -13.57 6.99 11.13
N PHE A 144 -12.30 6.60 11.02
CA PHE A 144 -11.85 5.79 9.89
C PHE A 144 -12.53 4.41 9.86
N ASP A 145 -12.66 3.74 11.00
CA ASP A 145 -13.31 2.42 11.09
C ASP A 145 -14.82 2.50 10.74
N ASP A 146 -15.49 3.58 11.11
CA ASP A 146 -16.92 3.77 10.86
C ASP A 146 -17.24 4.12 9.40
N TYR A 147 -16.37 4.88 8.74
CA TYR A 147 -16.63 5.42 7.40
C TYR A 147 -15.84 4.75 6.28
N VAL A 148 -14.78 3.98 6.59
CA VAL A 148 -13.92 3.35 5.58
C VAL A 148 -13.99 1.83 5.67
N ASN A 149 -14.89 1.27 4.89
CA ASN A 149 -14.97 -0.18 4.67
C ASN A 149 -14.90 -0.46 3.17
N ILE A 150 -13.68 -0.79 2.69
CA ILE A 150 -13.44 -1.00 1.26
C ILE A 150 -13.54 -2.50 0.96
N PRO A 151 -14.51 -2.94 0.15
CA PRO A 151 -14.58 -4.32 -0.30
C PRO A 151 -13.36 -4.66 -1.17
N ARG A 152 -13.03 -5.95 -1.28
CA ARG A 152 -12.06 -6.39 -2.28
C ARG A 152 -12.57 -6.09 -3.70
N GLN A 153 -11.66 -5.93 -4.64
CA GLN A 153 -12.02 -5.86 -6.05
C GLN A 153 -12.36 -7.26 -6.59
N THR A 154 -13.13 -7.28 -7.66
CA THR A 154 -13.35 -8.50 -8.45
C THR A 154 -12.01 -9.00 -8.98
N LEU A 155 -11.81 -10.33 -9.04
CA LEU A 155 -10.58 -10.89 -9.57
C LEU A 155 -10.49 -10.60 -11.07
N PRO A 156 -9.40 -9.98 -11.53
CA PRO A 156 -9.18 -9.75 -12.97
C PRO A 156 -8.69 -11.03 -13.66
N ARG A 157 -8.52 -10.94 -14.96
CA ARG A 157 -7.98 -12.02 -15.80
C ARG A 157 -6.54 -12.37 -15.43
N VAL A 158 -5.74 -11.37 -15.06
CA VAL A 158 -4.32 -11.53 -14.72
C VAL A 158 -4.02 -10.93 -13.34
N ILE A 159 -3.58 -11.76 -12.42
CA ILE A 159 -3.27 -11.38 -11.03
C ILE A 159 -1.77 -11.41 -10.79
N CYS A 160 -1.24 -10.39 -10.10
CA CYS A 160 0.08 -10.43 -9.51
C CYS A 160 -0.03 -10.67 -7.99
N ILE A 161 0.78 -11.59 -7.47
CA ILE A 161 0.87 -11.92 -6.05
C ILE A 161 2.28 -11.64 -5.56
N ASP A 162 2.37 -10.85 -4.49
CA ASP A 162 3.64 -10.57 -3.82
C ASP A 162 3.43 -10.39 -2.30
N GLU A 163 4.52 -10.26 -1.56
CA GLU A 163 4.49 -10.10 -0.12
C GLU A 163 5.16 -8.83 0.36
N ILE A 164 4.59 -8.27 1.41
CA ILE A 164 5.16 -7.13 2.09
C ILE A 164 5.40 -7.43 3.57
N TYR A 165 6.54 -6.99 4.08
CA TYR A 165 6.80 -7.04 5.51
C TYR A 165 5.96 -5.98 6.25
N SER A 166 4.80 -6.39 6.76
CA SER A 166 3.81 -5.53 7.42
C SER A 166 3.93 -5.53 8.95
N LYS A 167 4.30 -6.67 9.55
CA LYS A 167 4.44 -6.88 11.00
C LYS A 167 3.20 -6.39 11.79
N THR A 168 2.00 -6.68 11.29
CA THR A 168 0.74 -6.30 11.96
C THR A 168 0.54 -7.04 13.28
N SER A 169 1.26 -8.16 13.51
CA SER A 169 1.32 -8.85 14.79
C SER A 169 2.60 -9.68 14.91
N ARG A 170 2.89 -10.22 16.11
CA ARG A 170 4.02 -11.15 16.30
C ARG A 170 3.93 -12.40 15.41
N LYS A 171 2.71 -12.86 15.11
CA LYS A 171 2.44 -14.06 14.29
C LYS A 171 2.36 -13.74 12.79
N ASN A 172 2.03 -12.50 12.40
CA ASN A 172 1.82 -12.06 11.02
C ASN A 172 2.87 -11.01 10.65
N LYS A 173 4.05 -11.48 10.21
CA LYS A 173 5.15 -10.60 9.80
C LYS A 173 4.98 -10.09 8.37
N TYR A 174 4.40 -10.90 7.50
CA TYR A 174 4.20 -10.60 6.08
C TYR A 174 2.72 -10.62 5.74
N SER A 175 2.27 -9.62 5.01
CA SER A 175 0.96 -9.61 4.34
C SER A 175 1.15 -9.96 2.87
N CYS A 176 0.13 -10.56 2.25
CA CYS A 176 0.14 -10.86 0.83
C CYS A 176 -0.69 -9.79 0.10
N LEU A 177 -0.14 -9.23 -0.97
CA LEU A 177 -0.78 -8.26 -1.84
C LEU A 177 -1.25 -8.95 -3.12
N LEU A 178 -2.46 -8.62 -3.54
CA LEU A 178 -3.02 -9.02 -4.83
C LEU A 178 -3.20 -7.77 -5.69
N LEU A 179 -2.61 -7.76 -6.88
CA LEU A 179 -2.71 -6.68 -7.85
C LEU A 179 -3.32 -7.17 -9.15
N ASP A 180 -4.08 -6.30 -9.81
CA ASP A 180 -4.47 -6.43 -11.20
C ASP A 180 -3.29 -6.03 -12.09
N PHE A 181 -2.84 -6.95 -12.94
CA PHE A 181 -1.72 -6.70 -13.86
C PHE A 181 -2.07 -5.65 -14.92
N GLU A 182 -3.30 -5.64 -15.40
CA GLU A 182 -3.73 -4.78 -16.52
C GLU A 182 -3.88 -3.33 -16.07
N THR A 183 -4.58 -3.10 -14.95
CA THR A 183 -4.85 -1.75 -14.42
C THR A 183 -3.83 -1.25 -13.40
N SER A 184 -2.98 -2.13 -12.88
CA SER A 184 -2.05 -1.86 -11.78
C SER A 184 -2.76 -1.46 -10.46
N ASN A 185 -4.04 -1.78 -10.32
CA ASN A 185 -4.81 -1.51 -9.11
C ASN A 185 -4.65 -2.61 -8.07
N LEU A 186 -4.68 -2.21 -6.80
CA LEU A 186 -4.66 -3.16 -5.69
C LEU A 186 -6.04 -3.84 -5.58
N ILE A 187 -6.08 -5.17 -5.72
CA ILE A 187 -7.28 -5.97 -5.56
C ILE A 187 -7.60 -6.13 -4.08
N ASP A 188 -6.61 -6.54 -3.29
CA ASP A 188 -6.74 -6.72 -1.85
C ASP A 188 -5.39 -6.88 -1.15
N VAL A 189 -5.42 -6.75 0.18
CA VAL A 189 -4.31 -7.09 1.08
C VAL A 189 -4.79 -8.19 2.02
N ILE A 190 -4.07 -9.33 2.03
CA ILE A 190 -4.38 -10.49 2.87
C ILE A 190 -3.45 -10.49 4.08
N ILE A 191 -3.98 -10.79 5.25
CA ILE A 191 -3.30 -10.64 6.55
C ILE A 191 -1.95 -11.36 6.65
N ASN A 192 -1.79 -12.48 5.94
CA ASN A 192 -0.53 -13.22 5.88
C ASN A 192 -0.47 -14.13 4.65
N ARG A 193 0.71 -14.70 4.38
CA ARG A 193 0.98 -15.59 3.24
C ARG A 193 0.85 -17.09 3.55
N ARG A 194 0.20 -17.48 4.67
CA ARG A 194 0.05 -18.89 5.03
C ARG A 194 -0.94 -19.58 4.11
N LYS A 195 -0.64 -20.86 3.77
CA LYS A 195 -1.47 -21.66 2.87
C LYS A 195 -2.94 -21.67 3.29
N THR A 196 -3.22 -21.94 4.56
CA THR A 196 -4.59 -21.99 5.09
C THR A 196 -5.33 -20.67 4.97
N THR A 197 -4.65 -19.54 5.24
CA THR A 197 -5.25 -18.20 5.11
C THR A 197 -5.60 -17.91 3.66
N LEU A 198 -4.69 -18.20 2.74
CA LEU A 198 -4.90 -17.95 1.31
C LEU A 198 -5.99 -18.87 0.73
N LEU A 199 -6.00 -20.14 1.11
CA LEU A 199 -7.06 -21.07 0.69
C LEU A 199 -8.44 -20.60 1.13
N ASN A 200 -8.59 -20.18 2.40
CA ASN A 200 -9.84 -19.67 2.96
C ASN A 200 -10.25 -18.34 2.34
N TYR A 201 -9.28 -17.50 1.95
CA TYR A 201 -9.54 -16.25 1.26
C TYR A 201 -10.16 -16.50 -0.12
N PHE A 202 -9.51 -17.30 -0.96
CA PHE A 202 -10.02 -17.60 -2.31
C PHE A 202 -11.29 -18.43 -2.28
N GLU A 203 -11.52 -19.27 -1.27
CA GLU A 203 -12.74 -20.08 -1.14
C GLU A 203 -14.00 -19.23 -0.99
N LYS A 204 -13.89 -18.07 -0.33
CA LYS A 204 -15.01 -17.11 -0.16
C LYS A 204 -15.37 -16.38 -1.46
N ILE A 205 -14.53 -16.48 -2.50
CA ILE A 205 -14.76 -15.84 -3.79
C ILE A 205 -15.59 -16.79 -4.65
N PRO A 206 -16.63 -16.30 -5.36
CA PRO A 206 -17.46 -17.12 -6.23
C PRO A 206 -16.63 -17.93 -7.23
N LYS A 207 -17.05 -19.17 -7.48
CA LYS A 207 -16.33 -20.07 -8.40
C LYS A 207 -16.22 -19.49 -9.79
N SER A 208 -17.30 -18.87 -10.31
CA SER A 208 -17.32 -18.20 -11.60
C SER A 208 -16.24 -17.12 -11.72
N GLU A 209 -16.06 -16.32 -10.68
CA GLU A 209 -15.04 -15.29 -10.66
C GLU A 209 -13.60 -15.88 -10.63
N ARG A 210 -13.39 -16.94 -9.86
CA ARG A 210 -12.09 -17.63 -9.79
C ARG A 210 -11.71 -18.34 -11.10
N GLU A 211 -12.69 -18.80 -11.86
CA GLU A 211 -12.50 -19.47 -13.16
C GLU A 211 -12.22 -18.47 -14.31
N ASN A 212 -12.43 -17.16 -14.09
CA ASN A 212 -12.05 -16.13 -15.05
C ASN A 212 -10.57 -15.76 -14.99
N VAL A 213 -9.86 -16.18 -13.94
CA VAL A 213 -8.42 -15.92 -13.83
C VAL A 213 -7.66 -16.83 -14.79
N GLU A 214 -6.94 -16.22 -15.73
CA GLU A 214 -6.17 -16.92 -16.77
C GLU A 214 -4.69 -17.05 -16.39
N TYR A 215 -4.11 -16.02 -15.74
CA TYR A 215 -2.72 -15.99 -15.37
C TYR A 215 -2.52 -15.44 -13.96
N VAL A 216 -1.50 -15.99 -13.28
CA VAL A 216 -1.05 -15.50 -11.97
C VAL A 216 0.46 -15.35 -11.97
N SER A 217 0.96 -14.11 -11.88
CA SER A 217 2.38 -13.83 -11.68
C SER A 217 2.73 -13.87 -10.20
N MET A 218 3.82 -14.55 -9.85
CA MET A 218 4.26 -14.71 -8.46
C MET A 218 5.75 -15.03 -8.35
N ASP A 219 6.26 -14.89 -7.13
CA ASP A 219 7.58 -15.38 -6.75
C ASP A 219 7.66 -16.90 -6.79
N LEU A 220 8.89 -17.42 -6.82
CA LEU A 220 9.17 -18.87 -6.73
C LEU A 220 8.83 -19.40 -5.31
N TYR A 221 7.59 -19.26 -4.90
CA TYR A 221 7.11 -19.68 -3.58
C TYR A 221 6.05 -20.77 -3.68
N GLU A 222 6.39 -21.97 -3.24
CA GLU A 222 5.57 -23.20 -3.39
C GLU A 222 4.16 -23.05 -2.80
N THR A 223 4.03 -22.28 -1.71
CA THR A 223 2.72 -22.05 -1.10
C THR A 223 1.77 -21.34 -2.06
N TYR A 224 2.24 -20.29 -2.76
CA TYR A 224 1.42 -19.58 -3.75
C TYR A 224 1.05 -20.50 -4.91
N ARG A 225 2.03 -21.23 -5.47
CA ARG A 225 1.81 -22.20 -6.54
C ARG A 225 0.73 -23.23 -6.17
N SER A 226 0.81 -23.80 -4.97
CA SER A 226 -0.16 -24.80 -4.50
C SER A 226 -1.56 -24.22 -4.27
N VAL A 227 -1.65 -22.98 -3.77
CA VAL A 227 -2.94 -22.29 -3.58
C VAL A 227 -3.60 -21.97 -4.92
N VAL A 228 -2.84 -21.44 -5.89
CA VAL A 228 -3.36 -21.13 -7.22
C VAL A 228 -3.88 -22.39 -7.90
N LYS A 229 -3.09 -23.47 -7.91
CA LYS A 229 -3.52 -24.76 -8.50
C LYS A 229 -4.82 -25.31 -7.88
N LEU A 230 -5.05 -25.08 -6.59
CA LEU A 230 -6.24 -25.56 -5.89
C LEU A 230 -7.46 -24.65 -6.02
N ARG A 231 -7.27 -23.34 -6.12
CA ARG A 231 -8.36 -22.35 -6.03
C ARG A 231 -8.65 -21.59 -7.32
N LEU A 232 -7.69 -21.52 -8.22
CA LEU A 232 -7.79 -20.85 -9.53
C LEU A 232 -7.46 -21.87 -10.64
N PRO A 233 -8.36 -22.86 -10.87
CA PRO A 233 -8.01 -24.07 -11.62
C PRO A 233 -7.69 -23.82 -13.10
N LYS A 234 -8.15 -22.72 -13.69
CA LYS A 234 -7.85 -22.34 -15.07
C LYS A 234 -6.60 -21.47 -15.21
N ALA A 235 -6.08 -20.97 -14.09
CA ALA A 235 -4.97 -20.03 -14.12
C ALA A 235 -3.64 -20.72 -14.40
N LYS A 236 -2.88 -20.19 -15.35
CA LYS A 236 -1.48 -20.53 -15.58
C LYS A 236 -0.60 -19.69 -14.67
N VAL A 237 0.27 -20.36 -13.91
CA VAL A 237 1.24 -19.68 -13.04
C VAL A 237 2.41 -19.18 -13.89
N CYS A 238 2.80 -17.93 -13.71
CA CYS A 238 3.97 -17.30 -14.29
C CYS A 238 4.98 -16.98 -13.18
N ALA A 239 6.19 -17.51 -13.29
CA ALA A 239 7.26 -17.16 -12.34
C ALA A 239 7.78 -15.75 -12.63
N ASP A 240 7.91 -14.92 -11.60
CA ASP A 240 8.49 -13.59 -11.79
C ASP A 240 9.96 -13.67 -12.21
N PRO A 241 10.34 -13.13 -13.40
CA PRO A 241 11.69 -13.22 -13.91
C PRO A 241 12.76 -12.60 -12.99
N PHE A 242 12.40 -11.53 -12.26
CA PHE A 242 13.31 -10.89 -11.32
C PHE A 242 13.74 -11.85 -10.21
N HIS A 243 12.81 -12.63 -9.67
CA HIS A 243 13.11 -13.60 -8.60
C HIS A 243 13.96 -14.78 -9.10
N VAL A 244 13.82 -15.18 -10.35
CA VAL A 244 14.73 -16.18 -10.94
C VAL A 244 16.14 -15.63 -11.07
N ILE A 245 16.31 -14.41 -11.61
CA ILE A 245 17.62 -13.75 -11.74
C ILE A 245 18.25 -13.52 -10.35
N LYS A 246 17.44 -13.16 -9.35
CA LYS A 246 17.89 -13.04 -7.96
C LYS A 246 18.49 -14.35 -7.43
N ASN A 247 17.87 -15.50 -7.73
CA ASN A 247 18.41 -16.80 -7.34
C ASN A 247 19.75 -17.08 -8.02
N TYR A 248 19.96 -16.65 -9.28
CA TYR A 248 21.25 -16.71 -9.95
C TYR A 248 22.30 -15.85 -9.23
N ASN A 249 21.95 -14.62 -8.89
CA ASN A 249 22.84 -13.73 -8.17
C ASN A 249 23.25 -14.29 -6.80
N GLU A 250 22.31 -14.94 -6.10
CA GLU A 250 22.60 -15.62 -4.82
C GLU A 250 23.51 -16.83 -4.97
N ALA A 251 23.32 -17.64 -6.02
CA ALA A 251 24.18 -18.76 -6.32
C ALA A 251 25.61 -18.29 -6.70
N LEU A 252 25.72 -17.28 -7.57
CA LEU A 252 26.98 -16.67 -7.97
C LEU A 252 27.71 -16.04 -6.78
N ASP A 253 27.00 -15.40 -5.85
CA ASP A 253 27.63 -14.83 -4.64
C ASP A 253 28.20 -15.91 -3.72
N LYS A 254 27.54 -17.06 -3.62
CA LYS A 254 28.07 -18.22 -2.88
C LYS A 254 29.35 -18.74 -3.52
N VAL A 255 29.38 -18.91 -4.84
CA VAL A 255 30.59 -19.32 -5.58
C VAL A 255 31.69 -18.30 -5.35
N ARG A 256 31.41 -17.00 -5.53
CA ARG A 256 32.36 -15.92 -5.24
C ARG A 256 32.94 -15.99 -3.83
N LYS A 257 32.10 -16.18 -2.83
CA LYS A 257 32.52 -16.29 -1.42
C LYS A 257 33.41 -17.52 -1.18
N CYS A 258 33.06 -18.66 -1.78
CA CYS A 258 33.90 -19.87 -1.73
C CYS A 258 35.29 -19.60 -2.32
N VAL A 259 35.36 -19.01 -3.53
CA VAL A 259 36.62 -18.63 -4.17
C VAL A 259 37.40 -17.61 -3.33
N MET A 260 36.73 -16.55 -2.88
CA MET A 260 37.34 -15.49 -2.07
C MET A 260 38.00 -16.02 -0.79
N ASN A 261 37.38 -16.97 -0.13
CA ASN A 261 37.89 -17.52 1.14
C ASN A 261 39.12 -18.44 0.97
N LYS A 262 39.47 -18.82 -0.28
CA LYS A 262 40.72 -19.54 -0.58
C LYS A 262 41.94 -18.60 -0.52
N PHE A 263 41.77 -17.28 -0.52
CA PHE A 263 42.83 -16.30 -0.55
C PHE A 263 43.05 -15.58 0.78
N PRO A 264 44.27 -15.20 1.13
CA PRO A 264 44.56 -14.39 2.29
C PRO A 264 43.85 -13.03 2.24
N LYS A 265 43.39 -12.52 3.36
CA LYS A 265 42.63 -11.23 3.45
C LYS A 265 43.39 -10.02 2.89
N LYS A 266 44.73 -10.09 2.84
CA LYS A 266 45.60 -9.02 2.33
C LYS A 266 45.91 -9.17 0.84
N SER A 267 45.52 -10.27 0.18
CA SER A 267 45.81 -10.51 -1.26
C SER A 267 45.00 -9.58 -2.17
N VAL A 268 45.48 -9.49 -3.42
CA VAL A 268 44.80 -8.73 -4.48
C VAL A 268 43.48 -9.40 -4.88
N GLU A 269 43.47 -10.73 -4.93
CA GLU A 269 42.29 -11.53 -5.29
C GLU A 269 41.17 -11.33 -4.26
N TYR A 270 41.51 -11.42 -2.97
CA TYR A 270 40.53 -11.17 -1.91
C TYR A 270 39.96 -9.73 -1.99
N TYR A 271 40.82 -8.75 -2.22
CA TYR A 271 40.43 -7.36 -2.38
C TYR A 271 39.46 -7.16 -3.56
N LEU A 272 39.78 -7.71 -4.74
CA LEU A 272 38.92 -7.63 -5.91
C LEU A 272 37.56 -8.27 -5.69
N LEU A 273 37.54 -9.50 -5.21
CA LEU A 273 36.34 -10.27 -4.97
C LEU A 273 35.46 -9.65 -3.86
N LYS A 274 36.02 -8.92 -2.92
CA LYS A 274 35.27 -8.27 -1.83
C LYS A 274 34.76 -6.88 -2.22
N LYS A 275 35.60 -6.04 -2.79
CA LYS A 275 35.29 -4.62 -3.05
C LYS A 275 34.48 -4.41 -4.31
N PHE A 276 34.73 -5.20 -5.33
CA PHE A 276 34.12 -5.04 -6.64
C PHE A 276 33.13 -6.17 -6.98
N ASN A 277 32.65 -6.90 -5.98
CA ASN A 277 31.66 -7.97 -6.17
C ASN A 277 30.42 -7.53 -6.94
N TRP A 278 30.02 -6.26 -6.83
CA TRP A 278 28.86 -5.71 -7.50
C TRP A 278 28.93 -5.80 -9.03
N THR A 279 30.15 -5.82 -9.63
CA THR A 279 30.33 -5.99 -11.07
C THR A 279 29.80 -7.33 -11.57
N LEU A 280 29.86 -8.38 -10.75
CA LEU A 280 29.33 -9.70 -11.09
C LEU A 280 27.79 -9.75 -11.17
N PHE A 281 27.10 -8.84 -10.50
CA PHE A 281 25.63 -8.86 -10.39
C PHE A 281 24.95 -7.92 -11.38
N LYS A 282 25.70 -7.00 -11.99
CA LYS A 282 25.17 -6.15 -13.06
C LYS A 282 24.89 -6.97 -14.31
N ASP A 283 23.86 -6.57 -15.07
CA ASP A 283 23.61 -7.15 -16.40
C ASP A 283 24.70 -6.73 -17.37
N GLU A 284 25.12 -5.49 -17.28
CA GLU A 284 26.18 -4.89 -18.05
C GLU A 284 27.05 -3.98 -17.18
N VAL A 285 28.35 -4.14 -17.26
CA VAL A 285 29.31 -3.25 -16.58
C VAL A 285 29.76 -2.19 -17.60
N ARG A 286 29.14 -1.01 -17.47
CA ARG A 286 29.42 0.13 -18.36
C ARG A 286 30.85 0.62 -18.16
N GLU A 287 31.43 1.04 -19.27
CA GLU A 287 32.74 1.69 -19.28
C GLU A 287 32.72 3.00 -18.49
N ASN A 288 33.74 3.25 -17.72
CA ASN A 288 33.92 4.45 -16.92
C ASN A 288 35.37 4.94 -17.08
N GLU A 289 35.63 6.18 -16.70
CA GLU A 289 37.01 6.70 -16.66
C GLU A 289 37.88 5.82 -15.76
N SER A 290 39.08 5.53 -16.26
CA SER A 290 40.09 4.79 -15.52
C SER A 290 40.55 5.58 -14.30
N LYS A 291 40.54 4.94 -13.14
CA LYS A 291 40.95 5.53 -11.86
C LYS A 291 42.17 4.78 -11.31
N TRP A 292 43.06 5.52 -10.65
CA TRP A 292 44.19 4.92 -9.97
C TRP A 292 43.75 3.98 -8.85
N ASN A 293 44.11 2.71 -9.00
CA ASN A 293 43.83 1.71 -7.97
C ASN A 293 45.10 1.44 -7.14
N LYS A 294 45.12 1.91 -5.90
CA LYS A 294 46.26 1.78 -5.00
C LYS A 294 46.73 0.34 -4.76
N LYS A 295 45.78 -0.63 -4.78
CA LYS A 295 46.08 -2.04 -4.50
C LYS A 295 46.66 -2.76 -5.73
N LEU A 296 46.26 -2.32 -6.92
CA LEU A 296 46.75 -2.86 -8.21
C LEU A 296 47.91 -2.08 -8.79
N HIS A 297 48.26 -0.94 -8.23
CA HIS A 297 49.32 -0.01 -8.70
C HIS A 297 49.17 0.36 -10.19
N ARG A 298 47.93 0.60 -10.67
CA ARG A 298 47.64 1.00 -12.04
C ARG A 298 46.30 1.74 -12.19
N TYR A 299 46.16 2.46 -13.31
CA TYR A 299 44.88 2.98 -13.76
C TYR A 299 44.04 1.85 -14.34
N ILE A 300 42.76 1.79 -13.95
CA ILE A 300 41.86 0.70 -14.35
C ILE A 300 40.38 1.16 -14.31
N ASN A 301 39.58 0.69 -15.27
CA ASN A 301 38.13 0.88 -15.32
C ASN A 301 37.36 -0.37 -14.82
N TYR A 302 36.04 -0.28 -14.73
CA TYR A 302 35.23 -1.37 -14.20
C TYR A 302 35.18 -2.63 -15.07
N PRO A 303 35.07 -2.55 -16.42
CA PRO A 303 35.21 -3.73 -17.27
C PRO A 303 36.53 -4.48 -17.05
N GLN A 304 37.64 -3.79 -17.01
CA GLN A 304 38.95 -4.39 -16.75
C GLN A 304 39.02 -5.02 -15.33
N ILE A 305 38.35 -4.44 -14.34
CA ILE A 305 38.26 -5.04 -13.01
C ILE A 305 37.44 -6.34 -13.05
N LEU A 306 36.33 -6.36 -13.79
CA LEU A 306 35.54 -7.57 -14.00
C LEU A 306 36.37 -8.68 -14.65
N ASP A 307 37.14 -8.35 -15.71
CA ASP A 307 38.02 -9.31 -16.38
C ASP A 307 39.05 -9.90 -15.40
N LEU A 308 39.65 -9.07 -14.55
CA LEU A 308 40.56 -9.55 -13.51
C LEU A 308 39.85 -10.50 -12.52
N ILE A 309 38.63 -10.16 -12.10
CA ILE A 309 37.83 -11.00 -11.17
C ILE A 309 37.51 -12.35 -11.82
N LEU A 310 37.11 -12.34 -13.09
CA LEU A 310 36.81 -13.57 -13.84
C LEU A 310 38.05 -14.40 -14.12
N GLY A 311 39.24 -13.76 -14.18
CA GLY A 311 40.51 -14.43 -14.30
C GLY A 311 41.01 -15.17 -13.05
N ILE A 312 40.42 -14.90 -11.88
CA ILE A 312 40.80 -15.50 -10.58
C ILE A 312 40.49 -17.00 -10.52
N SER A 313 39.36 -17.41 -11.10
CA SER A 313 38.87 -18.79 -10.99
C SER A 313 37.97 -19.14 -12.18
N ASP A 314 38.22 -20.30 -12.76
CA ASP A 314 37.36 -20.85 -13.83
C ASP A 314 35.96 -21.18 -13.34
N GLU A 315 35.86 -21.65 -12.09
CA GLU A 315 34.60 -21.91 -11.44
C GLU A 315 33.72 -20.63 -11.32
N LEU A 316 34.34 -19.51 -10.93
CA LEU A 316 33.64 -18.22 -10.81
C LEU A 316 33.28 -17.69 -12.22
N ARG A 317 34.19 -17.79 -13.18
CA ARG A 317 33.96 -17.41 -14.57
C ARG A 317 32.80 -18.15 -15.20
N THR A 318 32.75 -19.47 -15.04
CA THR A 318 31.69 -20.32 -15.56
C THR A 318 30.33 -19.95 -14.92
N ALA A 319 30.30 -19.75 -13.60
CA ALA A 319 29.09 -19.35 -12.90
C ALA A 319 28.57 -17.98 -13.35
N TYR A 320 29.50 -17.03 -13.65
CA TYR A 320 29.16 -15.71 -14.17
C TYR A 320 28.52 -15.80 -15.56
N TYR A 321 29.13 -16.58 -16.47
CA TYR A 321 28.60 -16.74 -17.83
C TYR A 321 27.24 -17.43 -17.82
N LEU A 322 27.06 -18.46 -17.02
CA LEU A 322 25.75 -19.11 -16.88
C LEU A 322 24.65 -18.12 -16.38
N LYS A 323 25.00 -17.21 -15.45
CA LYS A 323 24.07 -16.12 -15.05
C LYS A 323 23.80 -15.18 -16.23
N SER A 324 24.81 -14.79 -16.97
CA SER A 324 24.69 -13.87 -18.11
C SER A 324 23.88 -14.48 -19.25
N ASP A 325 24.10 -15.76 -19.56
CA ASP A 325 23.31 -16.52 -20.53
C ASP A 325 21.83 -16.63 -20.14
N TYR A 326 21.54 -16.83 -18.85
CA TYR A 326 20.15 -16.82 -18.38
C TYR A 326 19.52 -15.41 -18.52
N VAL A 327 20.25 -14.35 -18.22
CA VAL A 327 19.77 -12.97 -18.42
C VAL A 327 19.49 -12.71 -19.90
N TYR A 328 20.38 -13.19 -20.78
CA TYR A 328 20.19 -13.09 -22.23
C TYR A 328 18.95 -13.86 -22.69
N PHE A 329 18.81 -15.12 -22.27
CA PHE A 329 17.59 -15.93 -22.49
C PHE A 329 16.34 -15.18 -22.05
N ASN A 330 16.33 -14.64 -20.83
CA ASN A 330 15.16 -13.96 -20.27
C ASN A 330 14.79 -12.68 -21.07
N LYS A 331 15.74 -12.02 -21.73
CA LYS A 331 15.52 -10.81 -22.52
C LYS A 331 15.12 -11.07 -23.98
N HIS A 332 15.59 -12.17 -24.58
CA HIS A 332 15.53 -12.37 -26.03
C HIS A 332 14.66 -13.54 -26.46
N SER A 333 14.35 -14.49 -25.56
CA SER A 333 13.44 -15.57 -25.89
C SER A 333 11.96 -15.09 -25.86
N ASN A 334 11.13 -15.81 -26.56
CA ASN A 334 9.67 -15.64 -26.61
C ASN A 334 8.97 -16.95 -26.22
N LEU A 335 7.64 -16.97 -26.18
CA LEU A 335 6.88 -18.14 -25.75
C LEU A 335 7.12 -19.38 -26.62
N GLU A 336 7.42 -19.21 -27.92
CA GLU A 336 7.63 -20.31 -28.87
C GLU A 336 8.95 -21.04 -28.65
N ASN A 337 10.01 -20.30 -28.32
CA ASN A 337 11.37 -20.86 -28.16
C ASN A 337 11.81 -21.02 -26.69
N ALA A 338 11.06 -20.43 -25.73
CA ALA A 338 11.45 -20.40 -24.32
C ALA A 338 11.69 -21.81 -23.72
N GLU A 339 10.89 -22.77 -24.11
CA GLU A 339 11.06 -24.16 -23.62
C GLU A 339 12.40 -24.75 -24.08
N ASN A 340 12.67 -24.69 -25.37
CA ASN A 340 13.91 -25.24 -25.93
C ASN A 340 15.15 -24.52 -25.39
N ASP A 341 15.11 -23.19 -25.30
CA ASP A 341 16.23 -22.39 -24.80
C ASP A 341 16.47 -22.62 -23.31
N LEU A 342 15.40 -22.77 -22.51
CA LEU A 342 15.53 -23.11 -21.09
C LEU A 342 16.18 -24.47 -20.88
N TRP A 343 15.77 -25.49 -21.65
CA TRP A 343 16.35 -26.83 -21.52
C TRP A 343 17.80 -26.86 -21.99
N LYS A 344 18.19 -26.16 -23.06
CA LYS A 344 19.58 -25.99 -23.46
C LYS A 344 20.42 -25.39 -22.33
N HIS A 345 19.91 -24.32 -21.73
CA HIS A 345 20.59 -23.66 -20.61
C HIS A 345 20.75 -24.59 -19.39
N ILE A 346 19.74 -25.38 -19.05
CA ILE A 346 19.78 -26.37 -17.96
C ILE A 346 20.86 -27.44 -18.23
N GLU A 347 21.05 -27.88 -19.47
CA GLU A 347 22.12 -28.83 -19.81
C GLU A 347 23.51 -28.20 -19.67
N GLU A 348 23.69 -26.92 -20.01
CA GLU A 348 24.97 -26.22 -19.76
C GLU A 348 25.23 -26.08 -18.23
N MET A 349 24.21 -25.79 -17.44
CA MET A 349 24.34 -25.78 -15.98
C MET A 349 24.82 -27.14 -15.44
N LYS A 350 24.34 -28.25 -16.02
CA LYS A 350 24.74 -29.60 -15.62
C LYS A 350 26.21 -29.88 -15.89
N LYS A 351 26.76 -29.41 -17.04
CA LYS A 351 28.17 -29.55 -17.43
C LYS A 351 29.11 -28.78 -16.51
N SER A 352 28.64 -27.72 -15.86
CA SER A 352 29.48 -26.84 -15.02
C SER A 352 30.11 -27.54 -13.81
N ASN A 353 29.49 -28.59 -13.29
CA ASN A 353 29.85 -29.31 -12.06
C ASN A 353 29.96 -28.43 -10.78
N ILE A 354 29.46 -27.20 -10.83
CA ILE A 354 29.49 -26.26 -9.70
C ILE A 354 28.31 -26.54 -8.79
N GLN A 355 28.55 -26.89 -7.53
CA GLN A 355 27.52 -27.33 -6.58
C GLN A 355 26.38 -26.31 -6.43
N GLU A 356 26.67 -25.02 -6.31
CA GLU A 356 25.65 -23.99 -6.14
C GLU A 356 24.81 -23.79 -7.42
N ILE A 357 25.40 -23.96 -8.60
CA ILE A 357 24.70 -23.95 -9.88
C ILE A 357 23.83 -25.20 -10.03
N LEU A 358 24.33 -26.37 -9.61
CA LEU A 358 23.54 -27.62 -9.64
C LEU A 358 22.32 -27.58 -8.68
N LYS A 359 22.44 -26.87 -7.56
CA LYS A 359 21.28 -26.62 -6.67
C LYS A 359 20.26 -25.71 -7.35
N LEU A 360 20.71 -24.62 -7.97
CA LEU A 360 19.85 -23.71 -8.73
C LEU A 360 19.17 -24.42 -9.91
N LYS A 361 19.91 -25.30 -10.64
CA LYS A 361 19.36 -26.13 -11.71
C LYS A 361 18.12 -26.91 -11.27
N LYS A 362 18.14 -27.51 -10.06
CA LYS A 362 16.97 -28.22 -9.52
C LYS A 362 15.77 -27.32 -9.35
N THR A 363 16.00 -26.07 -8.93
CA THR A 363 14.93 -25.05 -8.83
C THR A 363 14.35 -24.73 -10.20
N LEU A 364 15.19 -24.52 -11.21
CA LEU A 364 14.73 -24.21 -12.58
C LEU A 364 13.91 -25.37 -13.16
N ILE A 365 14.35 -26.61 -12.98
CA ILE A 365 13.61 -27.79 -13.42
C ILE A 365 12.24 -27.85 -12.75
N ASN A 366 12.19 -27.64 -11.43
CA ASN A 366 10.92 -27.67 -10.66
C ASN A 366 9.94 -26.56 -11.07
N TRP A 367 10.46 -25.43 -11.57
CA TRP A 367 9.68 -24.24 -11.97
C TRP A 367 9.69 -24.00 -13.48
N SER A 368 10.11 -24.98 -14.29
CA SER A 368 10.30 -24.83 -15.73
C SER A 368 9.03 -24.34 -16.43
N GLN A 369 7.88 -24.94 -16.13
CA GLN A 369 6.61 -24.56 -16.76
C GLN A 369 6.22 -23.13 -16.41
N GLU A 370 6.36 -22.74 -15.15
CA GLU A 370 6.02 -21.40 -14.67
C GLU A 370 7.00 -20.33 -15.24
N ILE A 371 8.27 -20.70 -15.46
CA ILE A 371 9.25 -19.84 -16.15
C ILE A 371 8.85 -19.67 -17.62
N ILE A 372 8.51 -20.74 -18.31
CA ILE A 372 8.06 -20.70 -19.72
C ILE A 372 6.79 -19.84 -19.84
N ASN A 373 5.80 -20.05 -18.98
CA ASN A 373 4.56 -19.28 -18.97
C ASN A 373 4.82 -17.77 -18.79
N SER A 374 5.91 -17.36 -18.13
CA SER A 374 6.25 -15.94 -17.92
C SER A 374 6.62 -15.21 -19.21
N PHE A 375 6.79 -15.91 -20.33
CA PHE A 375 7.01 -15.29 -21.65
C PHE A 375 5.68 -14.92 -22.34
N THR A 376 4.54 -15.08 -21.67
CA THR A 376 3.25 -14.60 -22.17
C THR A 376 3.19 -13.08 -22.11
N PHE A 377 2.64 -12.48 -23.18
CA PHE A 377 2.39 -11.03 -23.27
C PHE A 377 0.88 -10.77 -23.22
N ILE A 378 0.49 -9.75 -22.47
CA ILE A 378 -0.86 -9.22 -22.40
C ILE A 378 -0.79 -7.74 -22.74
N ASP A 379 -1.55 -7.30 -23.73
CA ASP A 379 -1.57 -5.92 -24.22
C ASP A 379 -0.15 -5.34 -24.47
N GLY A 380 0.70 -6.14 -25.08
CA GLY A 380 2.08 -5.76 -25.42
C GLY A 380 3.06 -5.75 -24.24
N ARG A 381 2.62 -6.12 -23.02
CA ARG A 381 3.48 -6.19 -21.83
C ARG A 381 3.67 -7.63 -21.39
N ARG A 382 4.91 -8.01 -21.13
CA ARG A 382 5.23 -9.32 -20.55
C ARG A 382 4.71 -9.41 -19.12
N ILE A 383 4.14 -10.57 -18.74
CA ILE A 383 3.64 -10.82 -17.38
C ILE A 383 4.81 -10.88 -16.40
N THR A 384 4.90 -9.92 -15.49
CA THR A 384 5.92 -9.83 -14.43
C THR A 384 5.34 -9.18 -13.17
N ASN A 385 6.02 -9.32 -12.04
CA ASN A 385 5.68 -8.60 -10.81
C ASN A 385 6.29 -7.17 -10.75
N GLY A 386 6.88 -6.66 -11.81
CA GLY A 386 7.51 -5.33 -11.82
C GLY A 386 6.59 -4.19 -11.39
N ILE A 387 5.28 -4.30 -11.71
CA ILE A 387 4.27 -3.33 -11.26
C ILE A 387 4.05 -3.32 -9.74
N MET A 388 4.40 -4.42 -9.05
CA MET A 388 4.24 -4.55 -7.60
C MET A 388 5.22 -3.68 -6.82
N GLU A 389 6.41 -3.37 -7.37
CA GLU A 389 7.46 -2.66 -6.65
C GLU A 389 7.01 -1.28 -6.16
N SER A 390 6.36 -0.48 -7.03
CA SER A 390 5.85 0.84 -6.68
C SER A 390 4.76 0.76 -5.60
N LYS A 391 3.83 -0.18 -5.74
CA LYS A 391 2.73 -0.39 -4.78
C LYS A 391 3.23 -0.91 -3.45
N ASN A 392 4.20 -1.83 -3.46
CA ASN A 392 4.91 -2.29 -2.27
C ASN A 392 5.66 -1.15 -1.57
N GLY A 393 6.24 -0.21 -2.34
CA GLY A 393 6.86 1.01 -1.82
C GLY A 393 5.87 1.82 -1.00
N ILE A 394 4.73 2.20 -1.58
CA ILE A 394 3.69 2.98 -0.92
C ILE A 394 3.13 2.25 0.32
N ALA A 395 2.84 0.95 0.22
CA ALA A 395 2.35 0.18 1.35
C ALA A 395 3.37 0.10 2.51
N LYS A 396 4.68 0.07 2.21
CA LYS A 396 5.76 0.17 3.21
C LYS A 396 5.81 1.55 3.85
N GLU A 397 5.66 2.61 3.06
CA GLU A 397 5.65 4.00 3.57
C GLU A 397 4.48 4.24 4.50
N ILE A 398 3.25 3.84 4.12
CA ILE A 398 2.06 3.89 4.99
C ILE A 398 2.36 3.28 6.36
N LYS A 399 2.96 2.08 6.36
CA LYS A 399 3.32 1.39 7.61
C LYS A 399 4.41 2.12 8.38
N ASN A 400 5.46 2.59 7.70
CA ASN A 400 6.62 3.22 8.34
C ASN A 400 6.26 4.57 8.96
N ASN A 401 5.47 5.39 8.26
CA ASN A 401 4.99 6.69 8.75
C ASN A 401 4.15 6.54 10.01
N ALA A 402 3.30 5.50 10.08
CA ALA A 402 2.53 5.17 11.28
C ALA A 402 3.33 4.42 12.35
N LYS A 403 4.64 4.16 12.16
CA LYS A 403 5.48 3.32 13.03
C LYS A 403 4.89 1.91 13.26
N GLY A 404 4.07 1.43 12.31
CA GLY A 404 3.40 0.15 12.33
C GLY A 404 1.90 0.23 12.58
N TYR A 405 1.20 -0.85 12.28
CA TYR A 405 -0.24 -1.01 12.51
C TYR A 405 -0.49 -2.22 13.41
N LYS A 406 -1.21 -2.02 14.52
CA LYS A 406 -1.68 -3.13 15.36
C LYS A 406 -2.97 -3.75 14.81
N ASN A 407 -3.82 -2.94 14.17
CA ASN A 407 -5.06 -3.38 13.54
C ASN A 407 -4.80 -3.60 12.04
N PHE A 408 -4.90 -4.88 11.61
CA PHE A 408 -4.69 -5.25 10.21
C PHE A 408 -5.76 -4.65 9.28
N LEU A 409 -7.03 -4.60 9.70
CA LEU A 409 -8.12 -4.08 8.87
C LEU A 409 -7.90 -2.59 8.54
N ARG A 410 -7.46 -1.80 9.51
CA ARG A 410 -7.07 -0.40 9.28
C ARG A 410 -5.91 -0.29 8.29
N TYR A 411 -4.87 -1.13 8.44
CA TYR A 411 -3.75 -1.16 7.49
C TYR A 411 -4.22 -1.51 6.08
N ARG A 412 -5.03 -2.59 5.95
CA ARG A 412 -5.62 -3.01 4.68
C ARG A 412 -6.44 -1.89 4.04
N ASN A 413 -7.37 -1.30 4.77
CA ASN A 413 -8.22 -0.22 4.27
C ASN A 413 -7.41 1.03 3.89
N ARG A 414 -6.35 1.36 4.64
CA ARG A 414 -5.42 2.44 4.27
C ARG A 414 -4.70 2.15 2.96
N CYS A 415 -4.21 0.93 2.76
CA CYS A 415 -3.58 0.52 1.49
C CYS A 415 -4.58 0.59 0.33
N LEU A 416 -5.78 0.05 0.50
CA LEU A 416 -6.83 0.08 -0.52
C LEU A 416 -7.24 1.52 -0.85
N CYS A 417 -7.46 2.36 0.15
CA CYS A 417 -7.86 3.75 -0.04
C CYS A 417 -6.85 4.56 -0.87
N LEU A 418 -5.55 4.27 -0.73
CA LEU A 418 -4.47 5.02 -1.37
C LEU A 418 -3.99 4.41 -2.69
N LEU A 419 -4.17 3.12 -2.87
CA LEU A 419 -3.68 2.39 -4.04
C LEU A 419 -4.78 2.06 -5.06
N TYR A 420 -6.02 2.43 -4.73
CA TYR A 420 -7.19 2.27 -5.58
C TYR A 420 -7.60 3.61 -6.18
N THR A 421 -7.60 3.71 -7.50
CA THR A 421 -7.89 4.93 -8.28
C THR A 421 -9.35 4.98 -8.75
N SER A 422 -10.33 4.62 -7.92
CA SER A 422 -11.76 4.73 -8.25
C SER A 422 -12.49 5.81 -7.46
N PRO A 423 -13.71 6.22 -7.90
CA PRO A 423 -14.32 7.46 -7.44
C PRO A 423 -14.40 7.59 -5.93
N SER A 424 -14.21 8.82 -5.50
CA SER A 424 -14.11 9.25 -4.11
C SER A 424 -15.29 8.77 -3.25
N PRO A 425 -15.06 8.40 -1.98
CA PRO A 425 -16.15 8.24 -1.00
C PRO A 425 -17.03 9.47 -0.81
N ARG A 426 -16.69 10.62 -1.44
CA ARG A 426 -17.53 11.83 -1.45
C ARG A 426 -18.94 11.57 -2.00
N ASP A 427 -19.05 10.66 -2.98
CA ASP A 427 -20.33 10.42 -3.65
C ASP A 427 -21.33 9.65 -2.79
N GLY A 428 -20.87 8.93 -1.76
CA GLY A 428 -21.72 8.19 -0.82
C GLY A 428 -22.08 8.94 0.46
N LEU A 429 -21.31 9.98 0.84
CA LEU A 429 -21.55 10.77 2.06
C LEU A 429 -22.50 11.95 1.84
N LEU A 430 -22.66 12.41 0.61
CA LEU A 430 -23.57 13.50 0.24
C LEU A 430 -25.00 13.00 -0.08
N SER A 431 -25.19 11.69 -0.22
CA SER A 431 -26.49 11.05 -0.54
C SER A 431 -27.20 10.41 0.66
N ARG A 432 -26.76 10.67 1.90
CA ARG A 432 -27.43 10.18 3.10
C ARG A 432 -27.79 11.29 4.07
#